data_381fade6f05dbffdb94bc17d0d511ef1
#
_entry.id   381fade6f05dbffdb94bc17d0d511ef1
#
_cell.length_a   1.000
_cell.length_b   1.000
_cell.length_c   1.000
_cell.angle_alpha   90.00
_cell.angle_beta   90.00
_cell.angle_gamma   90.00
#
_symmetry.space_group_name_H-M   'P 1'
#
loop_
_entity.id
_entity.type
_entity.pdbx_description
1 polymer ?
#
loop_
_entity_poly.entity_id
_entity_poly.type
_entity_poly.pdbx_seq_one_letter_code
_entity_poly.pdbx_strand_id
1 'polypeptide(L)'
;MGKKRFRMMWVILSVIVLSALVGVVFVNMPQFGRLPRGERLARIERSAHYRDGEFRNLHETVLMTSGKGFFQNLTGFLFRKQAGLRPDSTLPVIKTDLQTLNLSEDLLVWFGHSSYLIQMEGKRLLVDPVFCTAAPVSFVNKPFKGTEVYRPEDMPDIDYLIITHDHWDHLDYRTVTALKDRVQKVVCPLGVGEHFEYWGFSPERIVELDWEEQALLDDGFRIHCLPARHFSGRGLARNRSLWASFLVTGSRRKVFIGGD
;
A
#
# COMPACT_ATOMS: atom_id res chain seq x y z
N MET A 1 -1.70 48.18 27.70
CA MET A 1 -1.14 46.82 27.39
C MET A 1 -2.19 45.75 27.04
N GLY A 2 -3.47 45.88 27.39
CA GLY A 2 -4.50 44.86 27.25
C GLY A 2 -4.96 44.55 25.77
N LYS A 3 -5.31 45.56 25.02
CA LYS A 3 -5.94 45.36 23.67
C LYS A 3 -5.01 44.68 22.64
N LYS A 4 -3.72 44.98 22.63
CA LYS A 4 -2.75 44.32 21.71
C LYS A 4 -2.55 42.82 22.05
N ARG A 5 -2.43 42.48 23.34
CA ARG A 5 -2.32 41.09 23.82
C ARG A 5 -3.58 40.31 23.52
N PHE A 6 -4.74 40.91 23.69
CA PHE A 6 -6.04 40.31 23.41
C PHE A 6 -6.19 40.00 21.89
N ARG A 7 -5.86 40.96 21.00
CA ARG A 7 -5.85 40.72 19.54
C ARG A 7 -4.88 39.64 19.14
N MET A 8 -3.67 39.64 19.69
CA MET A 8 -2.66 38.60 19.42
C MET A 8 -3.13 37.22 19.85
N MET A 9 -3.79 37.10 21.00
CA MET A 9 -4.38 35.84 21.45
C MET A 9 -5.43 35.30 20.47
N TRP A 10 -6.33 36.14 19.96
CA TRP A 10 -7.33 35.73 18.97
C TRP A 10 -6.70 35.32 17.65
N VAL A 11 -5.66 36.01 17.20
CA VAL A 11 -4.91 35.61 15.99
C VAL A 11 -4.27 34.24 16.19
N ILE A 12 -3.59 34.00 17.30
CA ILE A 12 -2.99 32.69 17.62
C ILE A 12 -4.06 31.61 17.67
N LEU A 13 -5.17 31.84 18.36
CA LEU A 13 -6.28 30.89 18.45
C LEU A 13 -6.86 30.58 17.06
N SER A 14 -7.08 31.60 16.24
CA SER A 14 -7.57 31.43 14.87
C SER A 14 -6.61 30.60 14.00
N VAL A 15 -5.29 30.82 14.13
CA VAL A 15 -4.28 30.03 13.42
C VAL A 15 -4.29 28.57 13.89
N ILE A 16 -4.40 28.33 15.20
CA ILE A 16 -4.49 26.96 15.74
C ILE A 16 -5.74 26.25 15.21
N VAL A 17 -6.91 26.89 15.28
CA VAL A 17 -8.18 26.33 14.79
C VAL A 17 -8.11 26.05 13.30
N LEU A 18 -7.60 27.00 12.51
CA LEU A 18 -7.45 26.81 11.06
C LEU A 18 -6.50 25.65 10.75
N SER A 19 -5.36 25.57 11.44
CA SER A 19 -4.40 24.48 11.26
C SER A 19 -5.02 23.12 11.62
N ALA A 20 -5.82 23.06 12.70
CA ALA A 20 -6.55 21.86 13.08
C ALA A 20 -7.58 21.45 12.01
N LEU A 21 -8.35 22.42 11.48
CA LEU A 21 -9.32 22.17 10.41
C LEU A 21 -8.61 21.65 9.13
N VAL A 22 -7.52 22.29 8.73
CA VAL A 22 -6.70 21.83 7.58
C VAL A 22 -6.21 20.42 7.83
N GLY A 23 -5.72 20.10 9.03
CA GLY A 23 -5.29 18.76 9.41
C GLY A 23 -6.43 17.73 9.30
N VAL A 24 -7.62 18.06 9.83
CA VAL A 24 -8.80 17.20 9.72
C VAL A 24 -9.19 16.97 8.26
N VAL A 25 -9.26 18.01 7.45
CA VAL A 25 -9.55 17.88 6.00
C VAL A 25 -8.51 17.01 5.32
N PHE A 26 -7.24 17.24 5.60
CA PHE A 26 -6.14 16.50 4.98
C PHE A 26 -6.21 14.99 5.28
N VAL A 27 -6.39 14.59 6.54
CA VAL A 27 -6.44 13.15 6.90
C VAL A 27 -7.73 12.45 6.46
N ASN A 28 -8.74 13.21 6.03
CA ASN A 28 -9.97 12.69 5.44
C ASN A 28 -9.98 12.74 3.90
N MET A 29 -8.88 13.10 3.25
CA MET A 29 -8.78 13.04 1.79
C MET A 29 -8.83 11.59 1.28
N PRO A 30 -9.37 11.35 0.07
CA PRO A 30 -9.60 9.99 -0.45
C PRO A 30 -8.37 9.07 -0.41
N GLN A 31 -7.17 9.58 -0.60
CA GLN A 31 -5.95 8.78 -0.60
C GLN A 31 -5.67 8.09 0.75
N PHE A 32 -6.22 8.58 1.86
CA PHE A 32 -6.11 7.90 3.16
C PHE A 32 -6.96 6.64 3.24
N GLY A 33 -7.89 6.46 2.29
CA GLY A 33 -8.79 5.33 2.28
C GLY A 33 -9.83 5.39 3.39
N ARG A 34 -10.30 4.23 3.80
CA ARG A 34 -11.33 4.11 4.84
C ARG A 34 -11.03 2.89 5.73
N LEU A 35 -11.24 3.03 7.02
CA LEU A 35 -11.13 1.91 7.97
C LEU A 35 -12.26 0.90 7.77
N PRO A 36 -12.02 -0.40 7.99
CA PRO A 36 -13.03 -1.45 7.89
C PRO A 36 -14.24 -1.19 8.78
N ARG A 37 -15.43 -1.52 8.25
CA ARG A 37 -16.71 -1.35 8.95
C ARG A 37 -17.71 -2.43 8.53
N GLY A 38 -18.85 -2.49 9.25
CA GLY A 38 -19.94 -3.43 8.93
C GLY A 38 -19.48 -4.90 8.93
N GLU A 39 -19.91 -5.65 7.93
CA GLU A 39 -19.60 -7.08 7.82
C GLU A 39 -18.11 -7.38 7.71
N ARG A 40 -17.33 -6.49 7.03
CA ARG A 40 -15.87 -6.62 6.95
C ARG A 40 -15.21 -6.49 8.32
N LEU A 41 -15.62 -5.51 9.13
CA LEU A 41 -15.13 -5.39 10.51
C LEU A 41 -15.53 -6.61 11.34
N ALA A 42 -16.76 -7.09 11.22
CA ALA A 42 -17.21 -8.28 11.92
C ALA A 42 -16.42 -9.55 11.50
N ARG A 43 -15.96 -9.64 10.24
CA ARG A 43 -15.05 -10.70 9.80
C ARG A 43 -13.67 -10.55 10.42
N ILE A 44 -13.13 -9.32 10.47
CA ILE A 44 -11.85 -8.99 11.11
C ILE A 44 -11.88 -9.40 12.61
N GLU A 45 -12.93 -9.05 13.33
CA GLU A 45 -13.08 -9.35 14.76
C GLU A 45 -13.14 -10.87 15.07
N ARG A 46 -13.47 -11.70 14.07
CA ARG A 46 -13.43 -13.17 14.18
C ARG A 46 -12.06 -13.77 13.85
N SER A 47 -11.14 -12.99 13.28
CA SER A 47 -9.79 -13.45 12.97
C SER A 47 -9.03 -13.79 14.26
N ALA A 48 -8.34 -14.94 14.28
CA ALA A 48 -7.46 -15.33 15.38
C ALA A 48 -6.25 -14.37 15.53
N HIS A 49 -5.97 -13.57 14.51
CA HIS A 49 -4.83 -12.64 14.43
C HIS A 49 -5.21 -11.21 14.85
N TYR A 50 -6.51 -10.95 15.10
CA TYR A 50 -7.01 -9.65 15.54
C TYR A 50 -7.34 -9.69 17.04
N ARG A 51 -6.64 -8.86 17.84
CA ARG A 51 -6.80 -8.79 19.30
C ARG A 51 -6.66 -7.35 19.78
N ASP A 52 -7.47 -6.98 20.78
CA ASP A 52 -7.46 -5.65 21.38
C ASP A 52 -7.63 -4.50 20.36
N GLY A 53 -8.43 -4.76 19.31
CA GLY A 53 -8.73 -3.79 18.29
C GLY A 53 -7.66 -3.62 17.21
N GLU A 54 -6.69 -4.54 17.08
CA GLU A 54 -5.63 -4.49 16.06
C GLU A 54 -5.16 -5.88 15.64
N PHE A 55 -4.66 -6.01 14.41
CA PHE A 55 -3.91 -7.18 13.97
C PHE A 55 -2.54 -7.22 14.63
N ARG A 56 -2.04 -8.41 14.92
CA ARG A 56 -0.75 -8.63 15.58
C ARG A 56 0.08 -9.68 14.84
N ASN A 57 1.39 -9.47 14.84
CA ASN A 57 2.33 -10.48 14.36
C ASN A 57 2.24 -11.76 15.20
N LEU A 58 2.56 -12.91 14.58
CA LEU A 58 2.60 -14.21 15.29
C LEU A 58 3.63 -14.20 16.42
N HIS A 59 4.70 -13.43 16.26
CA HIS A 59 5.74 -13.22 17.27
C HIS A 59 5.85 -11.74 17.62
N GLU A 60 6.14 -11.46 18.87
CA GLU A 60 6.37 -10.09 19.32
C GLU A 60 7.42 -9.39 18.44
N THR A 61 7.08 -8.21 17.96
CA THR A 61 7.91 -7.46 17.03
C THR A 61 8.13 -6.04 17.55
N VAL A 62 9.38 -5.74 17.87
CA VAL A 62 9.80 -4.40 18.26
C VAL A 62 9.94 -3.54 17.01
N LEU A 63 9.01 -2.62 16.78
CA LEU A 63 9.00 -1.74 15.60
C LEU A 63 10.07 -0.65 15.66
N MET A 64 10.49 -0.24 16.87
CA MET A 64 11.45 0.84 17.11
C MET A 64 12.69 0.30 17.81
N THR A 65 13.68 -0.13 17.04
CA THR A 65 14.93 -0.72 17.55
C THR A 65 15.99 0.32 17.96
N SER A 66 15.75 1.60 17.68
CA SER A 66 16.74 2.67 17.88
C SER A 66 16.99 3.03 19.35
N GLY A 67 16.15 2.59 20.29
CA GLY A 67 16.19 3.00 21.70
C GLY A 67 15.92 4.50 21.93
N LYS A 68 15.58 5.25 20.87
CA LYS A 68 15.34 6.70 20.91
C LYS A 68 13.86 7.00 21.08
N GLY A 69 13.53 8.09 21.77
CA GLY A 69 12.15 8.56 21.90
C GLY A 69 11.58 9.07 20.57
N PHE A 70 10.24 9.18 20.49
CA PHE A 70 9.52 9.61 19.30
C PHE A 70 10.07 10.90 18.68
N PHE A 71 10.30 11.95 19.49
CA PHE A 71 10.82 13.24 19.01
C PHE A 71 12.24 13.15 18.44
N GLN A 72 13.10 12.31 19.00
CA GLN A 72 14.45 12.10 18.47
C GLN A 72 14.45 11.36 17.15
N ASN A 73 13.53 10.39 16.97
CA ASN A 73 13.35 9.69 15.72
C ASN A 73 12.74 10.62 14.67
N LEU A 74 11.73 11.41 15.04
CA LEU A 74 11.10 12.38 14.15
C LEU A 74 12.11 13.45 13.67
N THR A 75 12.88 14.04 14.56
CA THR A 75 13.93 15.01 14.18
C THR A 75 15.03 14.35 13.34
N GLY A 76 15.38 13.10 13.64
CA GLY A 76 16.33 12.32 12.85
C GLY A 76 15.81 12.09 11.42
N PHE A 77 14.55 11.72 11.29
CA PHE A 77 13.89 11.54 9.98
C PHE A 77 13.80 12.83 9.17
N LEU A 78 13.43 13.95 9.81
CA LEU A 78 13.23 15.22 9.12
C LEU A 78 14.53 15.94 8.74
N PHE A 79 15.57 15.83 9.57
CA PHE A 79 16.76 16.69 9.45
C PHE A 79 18.08 15.95 9.25
N ARG A 80 18.16 14.63 9.48
CA ARG A 80 19.36 13.85 9.20
C ARG A 80 19.34 13.30 7.78
N LYS A 81 20.24 13.79 6.94
CA LYS A 81 20.58 13.13 5.68
C LYS A 81 21.52 11.97 6.01
N GLN A 82 21.04 10.75 5.90
CA GLN A 82 21.87 9.57 6.02
C GLN A 82 22.52 9.29 4.67
N ALA A 83 23.85 9.15 4.64
CA ALA A 83 24.57 8.79 3.42
C ALA A 83 24.18 7.37 2.97
N GLY A 84 24.19 7.12 1.67
CA GLY A 84 23.95 5.78 1.11
C GLY A 84 22.50 5.33 1.06
N LEU A 85 21.52 6.16 1.43
CA LEU A 85 20.09 5.82 1.32
C LEU A 85 19.55 5.86 -0.12
N ARG A 86 20.25 6.52 -1.02
CA ARG A 86 19.86 6.64 -2.43
C ARG A 86 21.07 6.41 -3.31
N PRO A 87 20.89 5.80 -4.51
CA PRO A 87 21.96 5.73 -5.50
C PRO A 87 22.43 7.13 -5.88
N ASP A 88 23.74 7.32 -6.06
CA ASP A 88 24.36 8.56 -6.48
C ASP A 88 24.11 8.86 -7.98
N SER A 89 23.85 7.79 -8.75
CA SER A 89 23.54 7.88 -10.19
C SER A 89 22.12 7.44 -10.50
N THR A 90 21.63 7.82 -11.69
CA THR A 90 20.38 7.31 -12.23
C THR A 90 20.49 5.81 -12.50
N LEU A 91 19.53 5.02 -12.05
CA LEU A 91 19.49 3.59 -12.33
C LEU A 91 19.29 3.36 -13.84
N PRO A 92 20.02 2.43 -14.46
CA PRO A 92 19.77 2.06 -15.85
C PRO A 92 18.42 1.37 -15.97
N VAL A 93 17.63 1.79 -16.95
CA VAL A 93 16.28 1.26 -17.19
C VAL A 93 16.08 1.00 -18.67
N ILE A 94 15.45 -0.11 -18.99
CA ILE A 94 14.95 -0.44 -20.32
C ILE A 94 13.42 -0.31 -20.26
N LYS A 95 12.87 0.73 -20.87
CA LYS A 95 11.41 0.84 -21.01
C LYS A 95 10.93 -0.07 -22.12
N THR A 96 10.08 -1.05 -21.78
CA THR A 96 9.44 -1.97 -22.71
C THR A 96 7.96 -1.59 -22.88
N ASP A 97 7.41 -1.79 -24.06
CA ASP A 97 5.97 -1.67 -24.28
C ASP A 97 5.26 -2.90 -23.68
N LEU A 98 4.62 -2.69 -22.51
CA LEU A 98 3.98 -3.76 -21.76
C LEU A 98 2.68 -4.25 -22.41
N GLN A 99 2.09 -3.44 -23.29
CA GLN A 99 0.83 -3.80 -23.98
C GLN A 99 1.06 -4.81 -25.10
N THR A 100 2.28 -4.86 -25.64
CA THR A 100 2.67 -5.76 -26.73
C THR A 100 3.34 -7.04 -26.27
N LEU A 101 3.48 -7.27 -24.96
CA LEU A 101 4.10 -8.49 -24.42
C LEU A 101 3.30 -9.73 -24.81
N ASN A 102 4.02 -10.74 -25.31
CA ASN A 102 3.43 -12.02 -25.68
C ASN A 102 3.00 -12.81 -24.45
N LEU A 103 1.70 -13.04 -24.29
CA LEU A 103 1.12 -13.74 -23.13
C LEU A 103 1.61 -15.19 -22.95
N SER A 104 2.18 -15.82 -24.01
CA SER A 104 2.73 -17.17 -23.90
C SER A 104 4.07 -17.22 -23.17
N GLU A 105 4.71 -16.08 -22.94
CA GLU A 105 6.01 -15.97 -22.28
C GLU A 105 5.87 -15.67 -20.80
N ASP A 106 6.56 -16.43 -19.97
CA ASP A 106 6.66 -16.14 -18.54
C ASP A 106 7.77 -15.11 -18.32
N LEU A 107 7.44 -13.97 -17.71
CA LEU A 107 8.39 -12.87 -17.47
C LEU A 107 8.07 -12.09 -16.19
N LEU A 108 9.05 -11.30 -15.75
CA LEU A 108 8.92 -10.34 -14.65
C LEU A 108 9.45 -8.99 -15.11
N VAL A 109 8.68 -7.93 -14.88
CA VAL A 109 9.10 -6.55 -15.08
C VAL A 109 9.07 -5.84 -13.73
N TRP A 110 10.24 -5.43 -13.25
CA TRP A 110 10.35 -4.68 -12.01
C TRP A 110 10.27 -3.17 -12.27
N PHE A 111 9.42 -2.49 -11.51
CA PHE A 111 9.17 -1.05 -11.66
C PHE A 111 9.89 -0.18 -10.62
N GLY A 112 10.54 -0.80 -9.67
CA GLY A 112 11.17 -0.16 -8.53
C GLY A 112 10.46 -0.47 -7.22
N HIS A 113 11.18 -0.35 -6.10
CA HIS A 113 10.71 -0.73 -4.76
C HIS A 113 10.06 -2.13 -4.79
N SER A 114 8.84 -2.26 -4.32
CA SER A 114 8.08 -3.51 -4.30
C SER A 114 7.10 -3.66 -5.46
N SER A 115 7.16 -2.78 -6.46
CA SER A 115 6.23 -2.77 -7.61
C SER A 115 6.77 -3.61 -8.76
N TYR A 116 6.01 -4.59 -9.22
CA TYR A 116 6.38 -5.42 -10.38
C TYR A 116 5.18 -6.08 -11.07
N LEU A 117 5.34 -6.35 -12.35
CA LEU A 117 4.43 -7.17 -13.16
C LEU A 117 5.02 -8.56 -13.32
N ILE A 118 4.25 -9.59 -12.98
CA ILE A 118 4.55 -10.98 -13.32
C ILE A 118 3.58 -11.40 -14.42
N GLN A 119 4.11 -11.92 -15.51
CA GLN A 119 3.34 -12.64 -16.50
C GLN A 119 3.70 -14.11 -16.40
N MET A 120 2.72 -14.97 -16.12
CA MET A 120 2.93 -16.41 -15.98
C MET A 120 1.70 -17.17 -16.46
N GLU A 121 1.93 -18.19 -17.28
CA GLU A 121 0.89 -19.09 -17.79
C GLU A 121 -0.31 -18.34 -18.41
N GLY A 122 -0.03 -17.26 -19.14
CA GLY A 122 -1.03 -16.43 -19.80
C GLY A 122 -1.79 -15.46 -18.90
N LYS A 123 -1.41 -15.31 -17.62
CA LYS A 123 -2.00 -14.38 -16.65
C LYS A 123 -1.03 -13.27 -16.27
N ARG A 124 -1.55 -12.08 -16.05
CA ARG A 124 -0.83 -10.89 -15.62
C ARG A 124 -1.16 -10.54 -14.17
N LEU A 125 -0.17 -10.60 -13.32
CA LEU A 125 -0.23 -10.28 -11.90
C LEU A 125 0.53 -8.98 -11.67
N LEU A 126 -0.15 -7.93 -11.25
CA LEU A 126 0.48 -6.66 -10.87
C LEU A 126 0.55 -6.58 -9.35
N VAL A 127 1.75 -6.43 -8.81
CA VAL A 127 2.01 -6.47 -7.37
C VAL A 127 2.42 -5.09 -6.86
N ASP A 128 1.77 -4.63 -5.80
CA ASP A 128 2.05 -3.40 -5.06
C ASP A 128 2.41 -2.19 -5.95
N PRO A 129 1.60 -1.83 -6.97
CA PRO A 129 1.98 -0.81 -7.94
C PRO A 129 1.94 0.59 -7.36
N VAL A 130 3.09 1.28 -7.42
CA VAL A 130 3.25 2.67 -6.98
C VAL A 130 3.91 3.48 -8.11
N PHE A 131 3.10 4.12 -8.95
CA PHE A 131 3.58 4.91 -10.09
C PHE A 131 3.39 6.42 -9.90
N CYS A 132 2.60 6.85 -8.90
CA CYS A 132 2.29 8.25 -8.69
C CYS A 132 2.88 8.80 -7.40
N THR A 133 2.62 8.15 -6.25
CA THR A 133 3.11 8.62 -4.96
C THR A 133 3.17 7.52 -3.90
N ALA A 134 4.32 7.44 -3.23
CA ALA A 134 4.57 6.53 -2.11
C ALA A 134 4.39 7.22 -0.74
N ALA A 135 3.60 8.29 -0.68
CA ALA A 135 3.37 9.07 0.54
C ALA A 135 2.04 9.86 0.43
N PRO A 136 1.49 10.37 1.53
CA PRO A 136 0.30 11.23 1.52
C PRO A 136 0.45 12.47 0.63
N VAL A 137 1.70 12.92 0.45
CA VAL A 137 2.06 14.09 -0.37
C VAL A 137 3.16 13.72 -1.37
N SER A 138 3.03 14.15 -2.62
CA SER A 138 3.86 13.70 -3.75
C SER A 138 5.33 14.11 -3.70
N PHE A 139 5.72 15.05 -2.85
CA PHE A 139 7.11 15.49 -2.72
C PHE A 139 7.90 14.70 -1.65
N VAL A 140 7.23 13.83 -0.88
CA VAL A 140 7.83 12.95 0.12
C VAL A 140 7.98 11.56 -0.47
N ASN A 141 9.03 10.84 -0.08
CA ASN A 141 9.30 9.47 -0.49
C ASN A 141 9.26 9.24 -2.01
N LYS A 142 10.05 10.02 -2.74
CA LYS A 142 10.18 9.88 -4.20
C LYS A 142 10.94 8.60 -4.57
N PRO A 143 10.59 7.95 -5.68
CA PRO A 143 11.31 6.80 -6.20
C PRO A 143 12.77 7.17 -6.53
N PHE A 144 13.61 6.17 -6.76
CA PHE A 144 14.97 6.39 -7.24
C PHE A 144 14.95 6.89 -8.68
N LYS A 145 15.89 7.78 -9.04
CA LYS A 145 16.00 8.28 -10.41
C LYS A 145 16.21 7.11 -11.37
N GLY A 146 15.40 7.05 -12.41
CA GLY A 146 15.40 5.99 -13.41
C GLY A 146 14.26 4.98 -13.24
N THR A 147 13.66 4.82 -12.06
CA THR A 147 12.53 3.88 -11.88
C THR A 147 11.17 4.51 -12.21
N GLU A 148 11.07 5.83 -12.39
CA GLU A 148 9.85 6.58 -12.70
C GLU A 148 9.50 6.62 -14.20
N VAL A 149 9.80 5.55 -14.94
CA VAL A 149 9.58 5.50 -16.40
C VAL A 149 8.22 4.97 -16.81
N TYR A 150 7.54 4.28 -15.91
CA TYR A 150 6.20 3.73 -16.14
C TYR A 150 5.13 4.55 -15.43
N ARG A 151 3.95 4.57 -16.04
CA ARG A 151 2.73 5.20 -15.51
C ARG A 151 1.56 4.21 -15.57
N PRO A 152 0.45 4.49 -14.89
CA PRO A 152 -0.73 3.62 -14.99
C PRO A 152 -1.19 3.36 -16.43
N GLU A 153 -1.05 4.36 -17.30
CA GLU A 153 -1.47 4.28 -18.71
C GLU A 153 -0.64 3.27 -19.52
N ASP A 154 0.61 3.02 -19.13
CA ASP A 154 1.50 2.04 -19.79
C ASP A 154 1.12 0.59 -19.46
N MET A 155 0.30 0.36 -18.43
CA MET A 155 -0.06 -1.00 -18.01
C MET A 155 -1.03 -1.67 -18.98
N PRO A 156 -0.87 -2.97 -19.25
CA PRO A 156 -1.86 -3.77 -19.97
C PRO A 156 -3.08 -4.06 -19.08
N ASP A 157 -4.04 -4.83 -19.59
CA ASP A 157 -5.08 -5.43 -18.77
C ASP A 157 -4.46 -6.40 -17.76
N ILE A 158 -4.95 -6.36 -16.52
CA ILE A 158 -4.42 -7.08 -15.36
C ILE A 158 -5.44 -8.08 -14.87
N ASP A 159 -5.07 -9.36 -14.84
CA ASP A 159 -5.95 -10.40 -14.30
C ASP A 159 -6.03 -10.27 -12.77
N TYR A 160 -4.89 -10.09 -12.10
CA TYR A 160 -4.84 -10.02 -10.63
C TYR A 160 -3.97 -8.85 -10.16
N LEU A 161 -4.60 -7.88 -9.49
CA LEU A 161 -3.90 -6.86 -8.71
C LEU A 161 -3.71 -7.39 -7.29
N ILE A 162 -2.47 -7.65 -6.91
CA ILE A 162 -2.11 -8.19 -5.59
C ILE A 162 -1.53 -7.08 -4.74
N ILE A 163 -2.10 -6.85 -3.57
CA ILE A 163 -1.60 -5.89 -2.58
C ILE A 163 -1.21 -6.63 -1.32
N THR A 164 0.03 -6.47 -0.88
CA THR A 164 0.56 -7.14 0.30
C THR A 164 0.13 -6.49 1.60
N HIS A 165 0.00 -5.17 1.62
CA HIS A 165 -0.52 -4.38 2.75
C HIS A 165 -0.83 -2.94 2.33
N ASP A 166 -1.37 -2.14 3.23
CA ASP A 166 -1.90 -0.82 2.90
C ASP A 166 -0.93 0.36 3.07
N HIS A 167 0.38 0.14 3.26
CA HIS A 167 1.33 1.25 3.30
C HIS A 167 1.37 2.04 2.00
N TRP A 168 1.79 3.29 2.08
CA TRP A 168 1.78 4.23 0.95
C TRP A 168 2.69 3.82 -0.21
N ASP A 169 3.76 3.12 0.07
CA ASP A 169 4.75 2.62 -0.89
C ASP A 169 4.42 1.22 -1.44
N HIS A 170 3.24 0.67 -1.08
CA HIS A 170 2.67 -0.57 -1.63
C HIS A 170 1.27 -0.36 -2.21
N LEU A 171 0.48 0.54 -1.67
CA LEU A 171 -0.87 0.85 -2.12
C LEU A 171 -1.01 2.34 -2.47
N ASP A 172 -0.71 2.69 -3.71
CA ASP A 172 -0.87 4.05 -4.22
C ASP A 172 -2.29 4.28 -4.77
N TYR A 173 -3.06 5.11 -4.06
CA TYR A 173 -4.43 5.48 -4.43
C TYR A 173 -4.58 5.93 -5.88
N ARG A 174 -3.67 6.80 -6.35
CA ARG A 174 -3.73 7.35 -7.72
C ARG A 174 -3.47 6.27 -8.76
N THR A 175 -2.50 5.42 -8.51
CA THR A 175 -2.19 4.28 -9.40
C THR A 175 -3.36 3.32 -9.49
N VAL A 176 -3.87 2.82 -8.35
CA VAL A 176 -4.91 1.78 -8.39
C VAL A 176 -6.23 2.31 -8.93
N THR A 177 -6.59 3.58 -8.66
CA THR A 177 -7.81 4.17 -9.21
C THR A 177 -7.71 4.42 -10.71
N ALA A 178 -6.54 4.78 -11.22
CA ALA A 178 -6.30 4.90 -12.67
C ALA A 178 -6.36 3.55 -13.40
N LEU A 179 -6.02 2.46 -12.71
CA LEU A 179 -6.04 1.09 -13.25
C LEU A 179 -7.39 0.38 -13.07
N LYS A 180 -8.35 0.97 -12.38
CA LYS A 180 -9.59 0.31 -11.95
C LYS A 180 -10.32 -0.46 -13.06
N ASP A 181 -10.43 0.10 -14.23
CA ASP A 181 -11.18 -0.50 -15.35
C ASP A 181 -10.38 -1.56 -16.11
N ARG A 182 -9.07 -1.65 -15.86
CA ARG A 182 -8.17 -2.65 -16.46
C ARG A 182 -7.85 -3.82 -15.52
N VAL A 183 -8.27 -3.77 -14.26
CA VAL A 183 -8.05 -4.83 -13.27
C VAL A 183 -9.27 -5.73 -13.21
N GLN A 184 -9.12 -7.04 -13.39
CA GLN A 184 -10.21 -8.01 -13.26
C GLN A 184 -10.53 -8.32 -11.81
N LYS A 185 -9.52 -8.71 -11.03
CA LYS A 185 -9.66 -9.02 -9.59
C LYS A 185 -8.58 -8.34 -8.76
N VAL A 186 -8.95 -7.90 -7.59
CA VAL A 186 -8.03 -7.43 -6.54
C VAL A 186 -7.89 -8.54 -5.52
N VAL A 187 -6.66 -8.88 -5.14
CA VAL A 187 -6.36 -9.82 -4.05
C VAL A 187 -5.58 -9.08 -2.99
N CYS A 188 -6.06 -9.11 -1.77
CA CYS A 188 -5.43 -8.37 -0.68
C CYS A 188 -5.69 -9.04 0.68
N PRO A 189 -4.93 -8.66 1.73
CA PRO A 189 -5.18 -9.12 3.08
C PRO A 189 -6.48 -8.53 3.65
N LEU A 190 -7.01 -9.21 4.64
CA LEU A 190 -8.26 -8.85 5.32
C LEU A 190 -8.22 -7.41 5.86
N GLY A 191 -9.23 -6.63 5.48
CA GLY A 191 -9.37 -5.21 5.83
C GLY A 191 -8.88 -4.23 4.77
N VAL A 192 -7.95 -4.63 3.89
CA VAL A 192 -7.45 -3.75 2.81
C VAL A 192 -8.51 -3.49 1.74
N GLY A 193 -9.40 -4.44 1.51
CA GLY A 193 -10.50 -4.31 0.55
C GLY A 193 -11.45 -3.15 0.84
N GLU A 194 -11.52 -2.67 2.08
CA GLU A 194 -12.31 -1.47 2.43
C GLU A 194 -11.81 -0.22 1.70
N HIS A 195 -10.50 -0.09 1.47
CA HIS A 195 -9.94 1.00 0.68
C HIS A 195 -10.41 0.91 -0.76
N PHE A 196 -10.30 -0.26 -1.38
CA PHE A 196 -10.71 -0.49 -2.77
C PHE A 196 -12.19 -0.22 -3.00
N GLU A 197 -13.05 -0.72 -2.12
CA GLU A 197 -14.49 -0.47 -2.19
C GLU A 197 -14.81 1.03 -2.04
N TYR A 198 -14.15 1.71 -1.09
CA TYR A 198 -14.28 3.16 -0.92
C TYR A 198 -13.82 3.93 -2.18
N TRP A 199 -12.85 3.43 -2.92
CA TRP A 199 -12.36 4.01 -4.18
C TRP A 199 -13.16 3.58 -5.41
N GLY A 200 -14.27 2.87 -5.21
CA GLY A 200 -15.24 2.52 -6.22
C GLY A 200 -14.93 1.24 -7.01
N PHE A 201 -14.11 0.34 -6.48
CA PHE A 201 -14.04 -1.04 -6.97
C PHE A 201 -15.28 -1.79 -6.53
N SER A 202 -15.80 -2.66 -7.41
CA SER A 202 -16.94 -3.50 -7.10
C SER A 202 -16.54 -4.60 -6.11
N PRO A 203 -17.34 -4.85 -5.03
CA PRO A 203 -17.00 -5.82 -3.99
C PRO A 203 -16.74 -7.23 -4.51
N GLU A 204 -17.46 -7.67 -5.54
CA GLU A 204 -17.31 -8.98 -6.17
C GLU A 204 -15.98 -9.18 -6.90
N ARG A 205 -15.25 -8.10 -7.16
CA ARG A 205 -13.89 -8.13 -7.73
C ARG A 205 -12.80 -8.16 -6.66
N ILE A 206 -13.16 -8.10 -5.38
CA ILE A 206 -12.22 -8.02 -4.27
C ILE A 206 -12.19 -9.35 -3.53
N VAL A 207 -11.04 -10.00 -3.56
CA VAL A 207 -10.74 -11.23 -2.82
C VAL A 207 -9.88 -10.86 -1.61
N GLU A 208 -10.49 -10.82 -0.43
CA GLU A 208 -9.79 -10.59 0.83
C GLU A 208 -9.51 -11.91 1.55
N LEU A 209 -8.29 -12.08 2.02
CA LEU A 209 -7.84 -13.29 2.71
C LEU A 209 -7.24 -12.97 4.07
N ASP A 210 -7.55 -13.79 5.06
CA ASP A 210 -6.81 -13.86 6.31
C ASP A 210 -5.57 -14.75 6.14
N TRP A 211 -4.63 -14.72 7.07
CA TRP A 211 -3.51 -15.65 7.06
C TRP A 211 -4.01 -17.11 7.08
N GLU A 212 -3.32 -17.96 6.35
CA GLU A 212 -3.63 -19.38 6.08
C GLU A 212 -4.88 -19.61 5.23
N GLU A 213 -5.64 -18.57 4.86
CA GLU A 213 -6.71 -18.72 3.88
C GLU A 213 -6.17 -18.81 2.45
N GLN A 214 -6.94 -19.47 1.60
CA GLN A 214 -6.64 -19.59 0.17
C GLN A 214 -7.89 -19.39 -0.67
N ALA A 215 -7.69 -18.91 -1.89
CA ALA A 215 -8.75 -18.78 -2.89
C ALA A 215 -8.34 -19.39 -4.22
N LEU A 216 -9.30 -19.98 -4.90
CA LEU A 216 -9.20 -20.30 -6.31
C LEU A 216 -9.56 -19.02 -7.09
N LEU A 217 -8.64 -18.53 -7.91
CA LEU A 217 -8.84 -17.29 -8.65
C LEU A 217 -9.57 -17.55 -9.99
N ASP A 218 -8.96 -18.36 -10.88
CA ASP A 218 -9.49 -18.83 -12.15
C ASP A 218 -8.74 -20.11 -12.55
N ASP A 219 -9.21 -20.87 -13.52
CA ASP A 219 -8.61 -21.97 -14.29
C ASP A 219 -7.27 -22.55 -13.77
N GLY A 220 -7.27 -23.00 -12.52
CA GLY A 220 -6.10 -23.59 -11.87
C GLY A 220 -5.19 -22.63 -11.14
N PHE A 221 -5.42 -21.30 -11.20
CA PHE A 221 -4.70 -20.35 -10.37
C PHE A 221 -5.26 -20.30 -8.95
N ARG A 222 -4.39 -20.58 -8.00
CA ARG A 222 -4.71 -20.53 -6.56
C ARG A 222 -3.77 -19.54 -5.88
N ILE A 223 -4.31 -18.76 -4.95
CA ILE A 223 -3.53 -17.89 -4.08
C ILE A 223 -3.71 -18.30 -2.61
N HIS A 224 -2.61 -18.37 -1.89
CA HIS A 224 -2.57 -18.64 -0.47
C HIS A 224 -2.00 -17.42 0.25
N CYS A 225 -2.74 -16.89 1.20
CA CYS A 225 -2.33 -15.78 2.06
C CYS A 225 -1.51 -16.34 3.23
N LEU A 226 -0.30 -15.84 3.38
CA LEU A 226 0.67 -16.36 4.34
C LEU A 226 1.09 -15.25 5.33
N PRO A 227 1.45 -15.63 6.56
CA PRO A 227 1.95 -14.68 7.54
C PRO A 227 3.20 -13.93 7.04
N ALA A 228 3.21 -12.63 7.29
CA ALA A 228 4.38 -11.78 7.16
C ALA A 228 4.65 -11.08 8.50
N ARG A 229 5.86 -10.61 8.71
CA ARG A 229 6.24 -9.93 9.96
C ARG A 229 6.39 -8.44 9.73
N HIS A 230 5.26 -7.73 9.78
CA HIS A 230 5.21 -6.30 9.45
C HIS A 230 4.13 -5.58 10.28
N PHE A 231 3.56 -4.52 9.76
CA PHE A 231 2.44 -3.75 10.30
C PHE A 231 1.68 -3.05 9.16
N SER A 232 0.53 -2.45 9.46
CA SER A 232 -0.29 -1.74 8.48
C SER A 232 -0.69 -0.35 8.95
N GLY A 233 -1.20 0.49 8.04
CA GLY A 233 -1.81 1.77 8.34
C GLY A 233 -1.45 2.90 7.38
N ARG A 234 -2.47 3.66 6.97
CA ARG A 234 -2.37 4.81 6.08
C ARG A 234 -2.57 6.16 6.78
N GLY A 235 -2.97 6.16 8.04
CA GLY A 235 -3.32 7.36 8.79
C GLY A 235 -2.91 7.28 10.25
N LEU A 236 -3.76 7.80 11.12
CA LEU A 236 -3.50 7.80 12.56
C LEU A 236 -3.73 6.44 13.23
N ALA A 237 -4.61 5.62 12.65
CA ALA A 237 -4.88 4.26 13.13
C ALA A 237 -3.92 3.28 12.44
N ARG A 238 -3.34 2.37 13.25
CA ARG A 238 -2.46 1.30 12.77
C ARG A 238 -3.12 -0.05 12.97
N ASN A 239 -2.67 -1.03 12.18
CA ASN A 239 -3.02 -2.45 12.33
C ASN A 239 -4.54 -2.71 12.29
N ARG A 240 -5.30 -1.89 11.55
CA ARG A 240 -6.73 -2.09 11.35
C ARG A 240 -7.04 -2.96 10.12
N SER A 241 -6.08 -3.14 9.26
CA SER A 241 -6.01 -4.09 8.16
C SER A 241 -4.85 -5.04 8.38
N LEU A 242 -4.90 -6.22 7.77
CA LEU A 242 -3.85 -7.21 7.85
C LEU A 242 -2.74 -6.88 6.82
N TRP A 243 -1.56 -7.43 7.02
CA TRP A 243 -0.43 -7.49 6.07
C TRP A 243 -0.13 -8.96 5.78
N ALA A 244 0.37 -9.27 4.59
CA ALA A 244 0.60 -10.65 4.20
C ALA A 244 1.69 -10.81 3.16
N SER A 245 2.23 -12.00 3.07
CA SER A 245 2.84 -12.54 1.87
C SER A 245 1.86 -13.48 1.16
N PHE A 246 2.13 -13.77 -0.12
CA PHE A 246 1.26 -14.62 -0.91
C PHE A 246 2.06 -15.70 -1.65
N LEU A 247 1.49 -16.91 -1.73
CA LEU A 247 1.95 -17.94 -2.63
C LEU A 247 0.92 -18.10 -3.76
N VAL A 248 1.29 -17.69 -4.96
CA VAL A 248 0.48 -17.92 -6.16
C VAL A 248 0.93 -19.20 -6.83
N THR A 249 -0.01 -20.11 -7.08
CA THR A 249 0.23 -21.40 -7.71
C THR A 249 -0.60 -21.49 -8.99
N GLY A 250 0.07 -21.62 -10.13
CA GLY A 250 -0.50 -22.00 -11.40
C GLY A 250 -0.38 -23.51 -11.64
N SER A 251 -0.58 -23.94 -12.88
CA SER A 251 -0.48 -25.37 -13.27
C SER A 251 0.98 -25.86 -13.31
N ARG A 252 1.91 -25.00 -13.66
CA ARG A 252 3.35 -25.32 -13.85
C ARG A 252 4.27 -24.56 -12.91
N ARG A 253 3.86 -23.39 -12.45
CA ARG A 253 4.71 -22.48 -11.67
C ARG A 253 4.10 -22.11 -10.32
N LYS A 254 5.00 -21.80 -9.40
CA LYS A 254 4.67 -21.21 -8.11
C LYS A 254 5.53 -19.97 -7.91
N VAL A 255 4.90 -18.89 -7.46
CA VAL A 255 5.59 -17.62 -7.16
C VAL A 255 5.25 -17.19 -5.74
N PHE A 256 6.30 -16.95 -4.95
CA PHE A 256 6.16 -16.38 -3.62
C PHE A 256 6.33 -14.86 -3.69
N ILE A 257 5.36 -14.13 -3.17
CA ILE A 257 5.29 -12.67 -3.08
C ILE A 257 5.49 -12.31 -1.61
N GLY A 258 6.67 -11.83 -1.26
CA GLY A 258 7.05 -11.62 0.15
C GLY A 258 6.33 -10.44 0.80
N GLY A 259 6.18 -9.33 0.09
CA GLY A 259 5.88 -8.04 0.71
C GLY A 259 7.04 -7.55 1.57
N ASP A 260 6.74 -6.76 2.60
CA ASP A 260 7.72 -6.26 3.59
C ASP A 260 7.82 -7.17 4.82
#